data_c8eb0d94d5fd9777b6269cce5efe9de4
#
_entry.id   c8eb0d94d5fd9777b6269cce5efe9de4
#
_cell.length_a   1.000
_cell.length_b   1.000
_cell.length_c   1.000
_cell.angle_alpha   90.00
_cell.angle_beta   90.00
_cell.angle_gamma   90.00
#
_symmetry.space_group_name_H-M   'P 1'
#
loop_
_entity.id
_entity.type
_entity.pdbx_description
1 polymer ?
#
loop_
_entity_poly.entity_id
_entity_poly.type
_entity_poly.pdbx_seq_one_letter_code
_entity_poly.pdbx_strand_id
1 'polypeptide(L)'
;MFRLKFVTLLAAFLLLAPAAVVAQSTVRRPSLVVFITIDQMRADYFSRFGPQLTGGLKRLHDGASFARGVHDHAITETAPGHATTMSGRYPVHTGIVMNSQGVNTRDAPLIGASDAGASPFRFNGTTLTDWMRAVDPSTRVLSVSRKDRGAILPIGRTKTDVYWYAPSNGTFTTSRYYADTLPAWVQRFNANKIPQSFAGKSWVLLKDASAYPEPDSVALESLGVDYAFPHVLSSDPAAAARGIAEYPWMDEMTIDFALQGMRELGIGDGGSRTDLLAISLSTLDAVGHRWGPDSRELHDHILRLDHMIGRLLDSLDARVGKGRYVVALTGDHGMTPFPTLKSTIYQNGNAKRVSLDAVWRAFLSGLKTAGVDTTALSFDDGTVSVTKPDAFARAGVNADSALAGFGRQALRVQGVARADLLSSLAKMDTTKDVIARRWLHMFAPGGAVRMVITLTQYSYWLTTTYATHGSPYDNDASVPMIFWGAGVKPGAYPQMVRTVDLAPTLAAILGVKPTESLDGRVLTQVIKR
;
A
#
# COMPACT_ATOMS: atom_id res chain seq x y z
N MET A 1 41.84 17.10 -96.42
CA MET A 1 40.55 17.43 -95.80
C MET A 1 40.26 16.42 -94.73
N PHE A 2 40.66 16.72 -93.46
CA PHE A 2 40.43 15.84 -92.28
C PHE A 2 39.44 16.53 -91.39
N ARG A 3 38.32 15.88 -91.10
CA ARG A 3 37.34 16.35 -90.06
C ARG A 3 37.64 15.70 -88.73
N LEU A 4 37.99 16.51 -87.77
CA LEU A 4 38.18 16.12 -86.34
C LEU A 4 36.81 16.02 -85.67
N LYS A 5 36.46 14.87 -85.08
CA LYS A 5 35.29 14.70 -84.21
C LYS A 5 35.67 14.90 -82.73
N PHE A 6 35.12 15.91 -82.15
CA PHE A 6 35.22 16.11 -80.66
C PHE A 6 34.23 15.14 -79.96
N VAL A 7 34.77 14.34 -79.05
CA VAL A 7 33.98 13.52 -78.12
C VAL A 7 33.97 14.23 -76.76
N THR A 8 32.79 14.69 -76.35
CA THR A 8 32.62 15.34 -75.03
C THR A 8 32.33 14.25 -74.01
N LEU A 9 33.24 14.05 -73.07
CA LEU A 9 33.04 13.20 -71.83
C LEU A 9 32.28 14.00 -70.78
N LEU A 10 31.06 13.56 -70.44
CA LEU A 10 30.27 14.08 -69.34
C LEU A 10 30.65 13.28 -68.07
N ALA A 11 31.36 13.88 -67.15
CA ALA A 11 31.67 13.30 -65.83
C ALA A 11 30.50 13.55 -64.89
N ALA A 12 29.74 12.49 -64.56
CA ALA A 12 28.69 12.55 -63.53
C ALA A 12 29.31 12.44 -62.14
N PHE A 13 29.33 13.54 -61.39
CA PHE A 13 29.68 13.56 -59.96
C PHE A 13 28.45 13.05 -59.17
N LEU A 14 28.48 11.81 -58.68
CA LEU A 14 27.57 11.29 -57.66
C LEU A 14 27.94 11.92 -56.30
N LEU A 15 27.16 12.89 -55.86
CA LEU A 15 27.21 13.40 -54.50
C LEU A 15 26.64 12.32 -53.54
N LEU A 16 27.49 11.53 -52.93
CA LEU A 16 27.14 10.69 -51.75
C LEU A 16 26.89 11.61 -50.56
N ALA A 17 25.63 11.95 -50.29
CA ALA A 17 25.23 12.56 -49.00
C ALA A 17 25.44 11.52 -47.88
N PRO A 18 26.13 11.85 -46.77
CA PRO A 18 26.22 10.94 -45.66
C PRO A 18 24.83 10.79 -45.04
N ALA A 19 24.26 9.59 -45.11
CA ALA A 19 23.08 9.25 -44.34
C ALA A 19 23.43 9.35 -42.86
N ALA A 20 22.99 10.43 -42.21
CA ALA A 20 23.05 10.54 -40.75
C ALA A 20 22.19 9.41 -40.18
N VAL A 21 22.81 8.34 -39.76
CA VAL A 21 22.17 7.31 -38.93
C VAL A 21 21.84 8.02 -37.63
N VAL A 22 20.61 8.52 -37.49
CA VAL A 22 20.03 8.91 -36.23
C VAL A 22 19.94 7.62 -35.43
N ALA A 23 20.92 7.41 -34.56
CA ALA A 23 20.86 6.37 -33.53
C ALA A 23 19.64 6.67 -32.69
N GLN A 24 18.52 6.00 -33.00
CA GLN A 24 17.41 5.93 -32.07
C GLN A 24 18.01 5.38 -30.77
N SER A 25 18.12 6.24 -29.74
CA SER A 25 18.46 5.80 -28.41
C SER A 25 17.33 4.87 -27.95
N THR A 26 17.48 3.58 -28.19
CA THR A 26 16.59 2.58 -27.61
C THR A 26 16.69 2.74 -26.11
N VAL A 27 15.63 3.28 -25.49
CA VAL A 27 15.54 3.39 -24.04
C VAL A 27 15.75 1.97 -23.51
N ARG A 28 16.94 1.76 -22.88
CA ARG A 28 17.32 0.44 -22.39
C ARG A 28 16.32 0.02 -21.31
N ARG A 29 15.70 -1.15 -21.47
CA ARG A 29 14.77 -1.71 -20.49
C ARG A 29 15.43 -1.79 -19.12
N PRO A 30 14.76 -1.35 -18.01
CA PRO A 30 15.30 -1.49 -16.66
C PRO A 30 15.64 -2.95 -16.35
N SER A 31 16.76 -3.20 -15.67
CA SER A 31 17.10 -4.54 -15.18
C SER A 31 16.43 -4.86 -13.82
N LEU A 32 15.86 -3.84 -13.17
CA LEU A 32 15.15 -4.01 -11.91
C LEU A 32 13.99 -3.02 -11.79
N VAL A 33 12.86 -3.52 -11.31
CA VAL A 33 11.76 -2.73 -10.75
C VAL A 33 11.89 -2.77 -9.24
N VAL A 34 11.85 -1.61 -8.59
CA VAL A 34 11.75 -1.49 -7.14
C VAL A 34 10.41 -0.86 -6.80
N PHE A 35 9.56 -1.61 -6.11
CA PHE A 35 8.28 -1.12 -5.63
C PHE A 35 8.36 -0.91 -4.13
N ILE A 36 8.16 0.33 -3.68
CA ILE A 36 8.20 0.71 -2.28
C ILE A 36 6.81 1.15 -1.85
N THR A 37 6.22 0.45 -0.90
CA THR A 37 5.05 0.93 -0.17
C THR A 37 5.51 1.41 1.20
N ILE A 38 5.19 2.66 1.56
CA ILE A 38 5.30 3.13 2.93
C ILE A 38 3.90 3.12 3.51
N ASP A 39 3.65 2.20 4.42
CA ASP A 39 2.35 1.97 5.08
C ASP A 39 1.92 3.27 5.78
N GLN A 40 0.69 3.73 5.55
CA GLN A 40 0.16 4.98 6.10
C GLN A 40 0.82 6.27 5.57
N MET A 41 1.46 6.25 4.40
CA MET A 41 2.10 7.46 3.85
C MET A 41 1.07 8.44 3.29
N ARG A 42 0.71 9.46 4.07
CA ARG A 42 -0.19 10.53 3.60
C ARG A 42 0.47 11.40 2.53
N ALA A 43 -0.34 11.88 1.58
CA ALA A 43 0.14 12.75 0.50
C ALA A 43 0.76 14.07 1.03
N ASP A 44 0.23 14.62 2.13
CA ASP A 44 0.67 15.88 2.70
C ASP A 44 2.02 15.82 3.44
N TYR A 45 2.58 14.64 3.72
CA TYR A 45 3.86 14.52 4.43
C TYR A 45 5.03 15.11 3.63
N PHE A 46 4.99 15.06 2.29
CA PHE A 46 6.00 15.72 1.47
C PHE A 46 5.94 17.25 1.54
N SER A 47 4.77 17.84 1.71
CA SER A 47 4.64 19.29 1.90
C SER A 47 4.97 19.73 3.33
N ARG A 48 4.62 18.90 4.34
CA ARG A 48 4.87 19.19 5.76
C ARG A 48 6.34 19.06 6.12
N PHE A 49 6.97 17.98 5.72
CA PHE A 49 8.33 17.62 6.14
C PHE A 49 9.37 17.84 5.03
N GLY A 50 8.94 18.12 3.79
CA GLY A 50 9.80 18.28 2.62
C GLY A 50 11.00 19.19 2.81
N PRO A 51 10.90 20.35 3.48
CA PRO A 51 12.04 21.22 3.75
C PRO A 51 13.17 20.56 4.56
N GLN A 52 12.87 19.49 5.31
CA GLN A 52 13.86 18.76 6.12
C GLN A 52 14.37 17.47 5.47
N LEU A 53 13.75 17.02 4.37
CA LEU A 53 14.17 15.82 3.65
C LEU A 53 15.42 16.12 2.80
N THR A 54 16.44 15.30 2.93
CA THR A 54 17.74 15.46 2.24
C THR A 54 18.25 14.15 1.65
N GLY A 55 17.57 13.04 1.89
CA GLY A 55 17.95 11.67 1.53
C GLY A 55 17.13 11.07 0.41
N GLY A 56 16.66 9.84 0.61
CA GLY A 56 16.02 9.03 -0.41
C GLY A 56 14.62 9.49 -0.78
N LEU A 57 13.80 9.90 0.19
CA LEU A 57 12.48 10.46 -0.09
C LEU A 57 12.58 11.73 -0.95
N LYS A 58 13.51 12.62 -0.60
CA LYS A 58 13.81 13.81 -1.41
C LYS A 58 14.22 13.43 -2.83
N ARG A 59 15.15 12.48 -2.95
CA ARG A 59 15.66 12.00 -4.23
C ARG A 59 14.54 11.39 -5.09
N LEU A 60 13.63 10.61 -4.53
CA LEU A 60 12.51 10.03 -5.24
C LEU A 60 11.48 11.10 -5.63
N HIS A 61 11.22 12.06 -4.74
CA HIS A 61 10.28 13.16 -4.99
C HIS A 61 10.73 14.05 -6.17
N ASP A 62 12.03 14.14 -6.45
CA ASP A 62 12.59 14.84 -7.61
C ASP A 62 12.38 14.05 -8.93
N GLY A 63 11.79 12.86 -8.90
CA GLY A 63 11.33 12.11 -10.06
C GLY A 63 10.01 12.62 -10.63
N ALA A 64 9.20 11.72 -11.17
CA ALA A 64 7.83 12.02 -11.57
C ALA A 64 6.91 11.91 -10.35
N SER A 65 6.57 13.04 -9.74
CA SER A 65 5.84 13.09 -8.49
C SER A 65 4.43 13.61 -8.68
N PHE A 66 3.43 12.83 -8.22
CA PHE A 66 2.04 13.24 -8.11
C PHE A 66 1.74 13.50 -6.63
N ALA A 67 1.39 14.74 -6.30
CA ALA A 67 1.06 15.13 -4.94
C ALA A 67 -0.24 14.47 -4.42
N ARG A 68 -1.12 14.01 -5.34
CA ARG A 68 -2.41 13.39 -5.04
C ARG A 68 -2.57 12.08 -5.81
N GLY A 69 -1.97 11.01 -5.28
CA GLY A 69 -2.43 9.65 -5.52
C GLY A 69 -3.65 9.36 -4.64
N VAL A 70 -4.64 8.63 -5.14
CA VAL A 70 -5.86 8.34 -4.38
C VAL A 70 -6.19 6.86 -4.47
N HIS A 71 -6.40 6.23 -3.31
CA HIS A 71 -7.12 4.96 -3.21
C HIS A 71 -8.60 5.25 -3.44
N ASP A 72 -9.09 5.02 -4.67
CA ASP A 72 -10.47 5.32 -5.03
C ASP A 72 -11.43 4.18 -4.64
N HIS A 73 -11.27 3.67 -3.42
CA HIS A 73 -12.13 2.67 -2.77
C HIS A 73 -12.41 3.07 -1.31
N ALA A 74 -13.46 2.51 -0.70
CA ALA A 74 -14.01 3.04 0.53
C ALA A 74 -13.26 2.61 1.79
N ILE A 75 -12.87 1.35 1.90
CA ILE A 75 -12.15 0.82 3.06
C ILE A 75 -10.64 0.94 2.77
N THR A 76 -10.06 2.00 3.31
CA THR A 76 -8.64 2.37 3.12
C THR A 76 -7.78 1.69 4.20
N GLU A 77 -7.58 0.39 4.02
CA GLU A 77 -6.80 -0.47 4.90
C GLU A 77 -5.59 -1.08 4.19
N THR A 78 -4.66 -1.63 4.96
CA THR A 78 -3.42 -2.21 4.46
C THR A 78 -3.65 -3.26 3.37
N ALA A 79 -4.56 -4.23 3.59
CA ALA A 79 -4.76 -5.32 2.65
C ALA A 79 -5.33 -4.84 1.29
N PRO A 80 -6.48 -4.12 1.23
CA PRO A 80 -6.97 -3.62 -0.05
C PRO A 80 -6.01 -2.61 -0.71
N GLY A 81 -5.32 -1.77 0.06
CA GLY A 81 -4.35 -0.82 -0.45
C GLY A 81 -3.21 -1.53 -1.20
N HIS A 82 -2.54 -2.51 -0.57
CA HIS A 82 -1.46 -3.28 -1.19
C HIS A 82 -1.96 -4.10 -2.40
N ALA A 83 -3.14 -4.72 -2.31
CA ALA A 83 -3.70 -5.52 -3.40
C ALA A 83 -3.97 -4.69 -4.66
N THR A 84 -4.40 -3.43 -4.47
CA THR A 84 -4.81 -2.53 -5.55
C THR A 84 -3.61 -2.03 -6.37
N THR A 85 -2.48 -1.73 -5.74
CA THR A 85 -1.34 -1.03 -6.36
C THR A 85 -0.68 -1.82 -7.48
N MET A 86 -0.33 -3.08 -7.24
CA MET A 86 0.43 -3.90 -8.20
C MET A 86 -0.46 -4.79 -9.09
N SER A 87 -1.77 -4.85 -8.81
CA SER A 87 -2.76 -5.46 -9.70
C SER A 87 -3.36 -4.47 -10.70
N GLY A 88 -3.37 -3.18 -10.39
CA GLY A 88 -4.08 -2.16 -11.16
C GLY A 88 -5.61 -2.32 -11.11
N ARG A 89 -6.16 -2.99 -10.08
CA ARG A 89 -7.57 -3.33 -9.96
C ARG A 89 -8.13 -2.99 -8.59
N TYR A 90 -9.38 -2.59 -8.54
CA TYR A 90 -10.08 -2.27 -7.29
C TYR A 90 -10.41 -3.52 -6.46
N PRO A 91 -10.69 -3.37 -5.17
CA PRO A 91 -11.04 -4.46 -4.25
C PRO A 91 -12.20 -5.34 -4.75
N VAL A 92 -13.20 -4.77 -5.40
CA VAL A 92 -14.33 -5.52 -6.00
C VAL A 92 -13.86 -6.57 -7.01
N HIS A 93 -12.71 -6.36 -7.66
CA HIS A 93 -12.12 -7.28 -8.63
C HIS A 93 -11.02 -8.14 -8.02
N THR A 94 -10.21 -7.60 -7.08
CA THR A 94 -9.16 -8.39 -6.42
C THR A 94 -9.69 -9.34 -5.36
N GLY A 95 -10.90 -9.10 -4.83
CA GLY A 95 -11.47 -9.87 -3.73
C GLY A 95 -10.88 -9.57 -2.35
N ILE A 96 -9.90 -8.65 -2.27
CA ILE A 96 -9.28 -8.21 -1.03
C ILE A 96 -9.95 -6.91 -0.58
N VAL A 97 -10.91 -7.03 0.32
CA VAL A 97 -11.82 -5.92 0.66
C VAL A 97 -11.53 -5.29 2.03
N MET A 98 -10.89 -6.02 2.95
CA MET A 98 -10.51 -5.54 4.28
C MET A 98 -9.41 -6.42 4.88
N ASN A 99 -8.76 -5.95 5.95
CA ASN A 99 -7.70 -6.70 6.62
C ASN A 99 -8.18 -8.06 7.18
N SER A 100 -9.38 -8.11 7.77
CA SER A 100 -9.97 -9.34 8.29
C SER A 100 -10.26 -10.38 7.19
N GLN A 101 -10.40 -9.93 5.94
CA GLN A 101 -10.58 -10.75 4.73
C GLN A 101 -9.37 -10.67 3.79
N GLY A 102 -8.17 -10.48 4.35
CA GLY A 102 -6.89 -10.41 3.63
C GLY A 102 -6.28 -11.78 3.35
N VAL A 103 -5.13 -12.04 3.98
CA VAL A 103 -4.27 -13.19 3.66
C VAL A 103 -4.29 -14.31 4.70
N ASN A 104 -4.85 -14.10 5.88
CA ASN A 104 -4.79 -15.06 7.00
C ASN A 104 -5.56 -16.33 6.69
N THR A 105 -4.90 -17.49 6.91
CA THR A 105 -5.48 -18.82 6.73
C THR A 105 -4.73 -19.86 7.54
N ARG A 106 -5.45 -20.89 8.00
CA ARG A 106 -4.84 -22.06 8.66
C ARG A 106 -4.17 -23.03 7.68
N ASP A 107 -4.54 -22.96 6.40
CA ASP A 107 -4.07 -23.89 5.37
C ASP A 107 -2.62 -23.64 4.92
N ALA A 108 -2.05 -22.50 5.29
CA ALA A 108 -0.69 -22.13 4.98
C ALA A 108 0.06 -21.66 6.24
N PRO A 109 0.40 -22.58 7.17
CA PRO A 109 1.11 -22.22 8.40
C PRO A 109 2.50 -21.64 8.11
N LEU A 110 3.01 -20.83 9.03
CA LEU A 110 4.34 -20.25 8.93
C LEU A 110 5.43 -21.29 9.15
N ILE A 111 6.59 -21.06 8.56
CA ILE A 111 7.76 -21.93 8.74
C ILE A 111 8.57 -21.41 9.93
N GLY A 112 8.63 -22.20 11.01
CA GLY A 112 9.45 -21.89 12.19
C GLY A 112 8.91 -20.76 13.09
N ALA A 113 7.63 -20.39 12.95
CA ALA A 113 6.96 -19.42 13.80
C ALA A 113 5.52 -19.86 14.13
N SER A 114 4.97 -19.34 15.23
CA SER A 114 3.63 -19.71 15.71
C SER A 114 2.55 -18.66 15.40
N ASP A 115 2.91 -17.58 14.71
CA ASP A 115 1.95 -16.58 14.24
C ASP A 115 0.97 -17.18 13.23
N ALA A 116 -0.12 -16.46 12.94
CA ALA A 116 -1.14 -16.93 12.02
C ALA A 116 -0.57 -17.24 10.63
N GLY A 117 -0.97 -18.37 10.05
CA GLY A 117 -0.61 -18.73 8.69
C GLY A 117 -1.19 -17.74 7.66
N ALA A 118 -0.55 -17.62 6.50
CA ALA A 118 -0.95 -16.65 5.49
C ALA A 118 -0.68 -17.13 4.06
N SER A 119 -1.60 -16.79 3.15
CA SER A 119 -1.45 -17.01 1.70
C SER A 119 -2.36 -16.05 0.92
N PRO A 120 -2.13 -15.87 -0.39
CA PRO A 120 -2.97 -15.03 -1.24
C PRO A 120 -4.28 -15.74 -1.70
N PHE A 121 -4.84 -16.66 -0.93
CA PHE A 121 -5.93 -17.52 -1.39
C PHE A 121 -7.21 -16.78 -1.79
N ARG A 122 -7.46 -15.59 -1.21
CA ARG A 122 -8.61 -14.73 -1.58
C ARG A 122 -8.33 -13.81 -2.76
N PHE A 123 -7.05 -13.62 -3.11
CA PHE A 123 -6.67 -12.71 -4.17
C PHE A 123 -7.12 -13.25 -5.54
N ASN A 124 -7.83 -12.43 -6.31
CA ASN A 124 -8.28 -12.76 -7.66
C ASN A 124 -7.50 -11.96 -8.71
N GLY A 125 -7.18 -12.60 -9.84
CA GLY A 125 -6.47 -11.98 -10.96
C GLY A 125 -4.95 -12.05 -10.83
N THR A 126 -4.27 -11.17 -11.56
CA THR A 126 -2.82 -11.14 -11.73
C THR A 126 -2.22 -9.81 -11.27
N THR A 127 -0.91 -9.78 -11.15
CA THR A 127 -0.13 -8.58 -10.81
C THR A 127 0.95 -8.32 -11.84
N LEU A 128 1.66 -7.20 -11.72
CA LEU A 128 2.83 -6.90 -12.56
C LEU A 128 3.83 -8.06 -12.60
N THR A 129 3.98 -8.81 -11.51
CA THR A 129 4.86 -10.00 -11.44
C THR A 129 4.48 -11.05 -12.48
N ASP A 130 3.19 -11.36 -12.61
CA ASP A 130 2.69 -12.34 -13.58
C ASP A 130 2.93 -11.86 -15.01
N TRP A 131 2.70 -10.57 -15.28
CA TRP A 131 2.89 -9.98 -16.62
C TRP A 131 4.38 -9.96 -17.03
N MET A 132 5.29 -9.68 -16.06
CA MET A 132 6.73 -9.77 -16.29
C MET A 132 7.16 -11.21 -16.60
N ARG A 133 6.68 -12.19 -15.83
CA ARG A 133 6.99 -13.62 -16.03
C ARG A 133 6.36 -14.22 -17.29
N ALA A 134 5.25 -13.68 -17.75
CA ALA A 134 4.67 -14.06 -19.04
C ALA A 134 5.58 -13.69 -20.22
N VAL A 135 6.39 -12.63 -20.08
CA VAL A 135 7.38 -12.21 -21.08
C VAL A 135 8.74 -12.90 -20.86
N ASP A 136 9.17 -13.00 -19.62
CA ASP A 136 10.44 -13.65 -19.27
C ASP A 136 10.24 -14.50 -18.00
N PRO A 137 10.05 -15.82 -18.14
CA PRO A 137 9.87 -16.74 -17.00
C PRO A 137 11.05 -16.76 -16.02
N SER A 138 12.24 -16.30 -16.44
CA SER A 138 13.42 -16.22 -15.58
C SER A 138 13.42 -15.03 -14.62
N THR A 139 12.43 -14.11 -14.72
CA THR A 139 12.26 -12.97 -13.82
C THR A 139 12.28 -13.42 -12.35
N ARG A 140 13.25 -12.90 -11.59
CA ARG A 140 13.38 -13.12 -10.16
C ARG A 140 12.60 -12.06 -9.40
N VAL A 141 11.99 -12.48 -8.30
CA VAL A 141 11.12 -11.61 -7.51
C VAL A 141 11.38 -11.84 -6.03
N LEU A 142 11.58 -10.76 -5.29
CA LEU A 142 11.64 -10.76 -3.84
C LEU A 142 10.63 -9.74 -3.30
N SER A 143 9.82 -10.18 -2.35
CA SER A 143 8.90 -9.28 -1.63
C SER A 143 9.11 -9.40 -0.12
N VAL A 144 9.27 -8.26 0.55
CA VAL A 144 9.59 -8.19 1.97
C VAL A 144 8.74 -7.13 2.66
N SER A 145 8.22 -7.47 3.84
CA SER A 145 7.53 -6.51 4.71
C SER A 145 7.61 -6.94 6.18
N ARG A 146 7.29 -6.06 7.09
CA ARG A 146 6.94 -6.43 8.46
C ARG A 146 5.61 -7.20 8.51
N LYS A 147 4.62 -6.77 7.73
CA LYS A 147 3.27 -7.35 7.68
C LYS A 147 3.18 -8.43 6.58
N ASP A 148 2.53 -9.56 6.88
CA ASP A 148 2.22 -10.62 5.92
C ASP A 148 1.56 -10.09 4.64
N ARG A 149 0.48 -9.34 4.78
CA ARG A 149 -0.29 -8.75 3.68
C ARG A 149 0.50 -7.72 2.86
N GLY A 150 1.45 -7.02 3.50
CA GLY A 150 2.36 -6.09 2.83
C GLY A 150 3.39 -6.79 1.93
N ALA A 151 3.80 -8.02 2.30
CA ALA A 151 4.69 -8.83 1.47
C ALA A 151 3.93 -9.63 0.40
N ILE A 152 2.76 -10.18 0.72
CA ILE A 152 2.02 -11.12 -0.12
C ILE A 152 1.26 -10.41 -1.25
N LEU A 153 0.49 -9.37 -0.93
CA LEU A 153 -0.52 -8.82 -1.84
C LEU A 153 0.04 -8.09 -3.06
N PRO A 154 1.21 -7.39 -3.00
CA PRO A 154 1.82 -6.83 -4.20
C PRO A 154 2.23 -7.87 -5.25
N ILE A 155 2.46 -9.11 -4.81
CA ILE A 155 2.88 -10.23 -5.67
C ILE A 155 1.69 -11.09 -6.12
N GLY A 156 0.56 -10.98 -5.42
CA GLY A 156 -0.61 -11.81 -5.71
C GLY A 156 -0.34 -13.29 -5.48
N ARG A 157 -0.81 -14.14 -6.41
CA ARG A 157 -0.70 -15.61 -6.29
C ARG A 157 0.62 -16.20 -6.78
N THR A 158 1.53 -15.38 -7.30
CA THR A 158 2.82 -15.86 -7.82
C THR A 158 3.64 -16.50 -6.71
N LYS A 159 4.03 -17.77 -6.89
CA LYS A 159 4.96 -18.47 -5.99
C LYS A 159 6.39 -17.98 -6.27
N THR A 160 6.97 -17.29 -5.30
CA THR A 160 8.30 -16.71 -5.37
C THR A 160 8.84 -16.43 -3.96
N ASP A 161 9.94 -15.70 -3.83
CA ASP A 161 10.54 -15.31 -2.57
C ASP A 161 9.75 -14.20 -1.90
N VAL A 162 8.90 -14.56 -0.93
CA VAL A 162 8.03 -13.64 -0.18
C VAL A 162 8.25 -13.86 1.31
N TYR A 163 8.70 -12.83 2.03
CA TYR A 163 9.05 -12.93 3.44
C TYR A 163 8.46 -11.80 4.25
N TRP A 164 8.09 -12.11 5.50
CA TRP A 164 7.60 -11.13 6.47
C TRP A 164 8.06 -11.45 7.89
N TYR A 165 7.94 -10.48 8.76
CA TYR A 165 8.37 -10.60 10.14
C TYR A 165 7.36 -11.37 10.99
N ALA A 166 7.82 -12.32 11.78
CA ALA A 166 7.05 -13.09 12.76
C ALA A 166 7.40 -12.58 14.19
N PRO A 167 6.54 -11.76 14.82
CA PRO A 167 6.83 -11.21 16.14
C PRO A 167 6.86 -12.25 17.24
N SER A 168 6.24 -13.42 17.08
CA SER A 168 6.25 -14.49 18.09
C SER A 168 7.65 -14.95 18.48
N ASN A 169 8.61 -14.91 17.56
CA ASN A 169 10.00 -15.33 17.77
C ASN A 169 11.05 -14.33 17.27
N GLY A 170 10.63 -13.23 16.67
CA GLY A 170 11.55 -12.19 16.19
C GLY A 170 12.36 -12.58 14.96
N THR A 171 11.74 -13.25 13.99
CA THR A 171 12.41 -13.72 12.77
C THR A 171 11.66 -13.31 11.51
N PHE A 172 12.37 -13.21 10.39
CA PHE A 172 11.72 -13.22 9.09
C PHE A 172 11.37 -14.65 8.70
N THR A 173 10.18 -14.83 8.16
CA THR A 173 9.63 -16.12 7.77
C THR A 173 8.84 -16.02 6.47
N THR A 174 8.33 -17.16 6.03
CA THR A 174 7.32 -17.31 4.97
C THR A 174 6.33 -18.41 5.37
N SER A 175 5.34 -18.68 4.53
CA SER A 175 4.39 -19.77 4.79
C SER A 175 4.60 -20.96 3.88
N ARG A 176 3.93 -22.08 4.24
CA ARG A 176 3.88 -23.31 3.42
C ARG A 176 3.27 -23.13 2.04
N TYR A 177 2.65 -21.98 1.76
CA TYR A 177 2.23 -21.64 0.41
C TYR A 177 3.42 -21.40 -0.53
N TYR A 178 4.51 -20.81 -0.02
CA TYR A 178 5.66 -20.39 -0.83
C TYR A 178 6.81 -21.39 -0.81
N ALA A 179 7.07 -22.05 0.33
CA ALA A 179 8.20 -22.94 0.49
C ALA A 179 7.93 -24.04 1.53
N ASP A 180 8.72 -25.11 1.49
CA ASP A 180 8.69 -26.18 2.50
C ASP A 180 9.63 -25.90 3.67
N THR A 181 10.73 -25.18 3.43
CA THR A 181 11.74 -24.80 4.43
C THR A 181 12.23 -23.39 4.17
N LEU A 182 12.76 -22.72 5.22
CA LEU A 182 13.44 -21.44 5.04
C LEU A 182 14.78 -21.66 4.33
N PRO A 183 15.12 -20.86 3.30
CA PRO A 183 16.42 -20.88 2.69
C PRO A 183 17.56 -20.61 3.69
N ALA A 184 18.73 -21.15 3.43
CA ALA A 184 19.88 -21.02 4.34
C ALA A 184 20.26 -19.57 4.63
N TRP A 185 20.12 -18.66 3.66
CA TRP A 185 20.41 -17.24 3.86
C TRP A 185 19.43 -16.58 4.85
N VAL A 186 18.13 -16.96 4.82
CA VAL A 186 17.13 -16.48 5.78
C VAL A 186 17.45 -16.97 7.18
N GLN A 187 17.81 -18.27 7.30
CA GLN A 187 18.23 -18.85 8.58
C GLN A 187 19.45 -18.14 9.15
N ARG A 188 20.47 -17.83 8.32
CA ARG A 188 21.66 -17.06 8.75
C ARG A 188 21.29 -15.65 9.19
N PHE A 189 20.42 -14.95 8.46
CA PHE A 189 19.96 -13.62 8.86
C PHE A 189 19.28 -13.67 10.25
N ASN A 190 18.36 -14.60 10.45
CA ASN A 190 17.62 -14.78 11.69
C ASN A 190 18.53 -15.17 12.88
N ALA A 191 19.59 -15.94 12.62
CA ALA A 191 20.56 -16.35 13.65
C ALA A 191 21.28 -15.18 14.32
N ASN A 192 21.33 -14.00 13.69
CA ASN A 192 21.91 -12.79 14.27
C ASN A 192 21.05 -12.21 15.40
N LYS A 193 19.80 -12.63 15.56
CA LYS A 193 18.87 -12.16 16.62
C LYS A 193 18.81 -10.63 16.72
N ILE A 194 18.78 -9.96 15.58
CA ILE A 194 18.82 -8.47 15.50
C ILE A 194 17.72 -7.84 16.34
N PRO A 195 16.43 -8.26 16.28
CA PRO A 195 15.37 -7.65 17.08
C PRO A 195 15.64 -7.72 18.58
N GLN A 196 16.15 -8.87 19.04
CA GLN A 196 16.48 -9.09 20.46
C GLN A 196 17.65 -8.20 20.92
N SER A 197 18.56 -7.84 20.03
CA SER A 197 19.72 -6.97 20.34
C SER A 197 19.32 -5.51 20.60
N PHE A 198 18.08 -5.14 20.30
CA PHE A 198 17.52 -3.82 20.61
C PHE A 198 16.88 -3.74 22.01
N ALA A 199 16.87 -4.82 22.78
CA ALA A 199 16.32 -4.81 24.14
C ALA A 199 16.96 -3.69 24.98
N GLY A 200 16.11 -2.88 25.63
CA GLY A 200 16.51 -1.75 26.46
C GLY A 200 17.02 -0.52 25.70
N LYS A 201 17.06 -0.54 24.36
CA LYS A 201 17.47 0.64 23.59
C LYS A 201 16.37 1.69 23.58
N SER A 202 16.80 2.95 23.56
CA SER A 202 15.92 4.13 23.49
C SER A 202 15.85 4.68 22.07
N TRP A 203 14.63 4.95 21.60
CA TRP A 203 14.40 5.81 20.46
C TRP A 203 14.44 7.25 20.94
N VAL A 204 15.48 7.98 20.53
CA VAL A 204 15.69 9.40 20.78
C VAL A 204 15.47 10.17 19.48
N LEU A 205 15.22 11.46 19.56
CA LEU A 205 15.07 12.31 18.38
C LEU A 205 16.32 12.26 17.47
N LEU A 206 16.10 12.26 16.17
CA LEU A 206 17.17 12.27 15.15
C LEU A 206 17.86 13.62 15.06
N LYS A 207 17.11 14.70 15.26
CA LYS A 207 17.57 16.10 15.25
C LYS A 207 17.32 16.77 16.61
N ASP A 208 17.84 17.97 16.79
CA ASP A 208 17.55 18.79 17.96
C ASP A 208 16.04 19.01 18.09
N ALA A 209 15.54 19.07 19.32
CA ALA A 209 14.10 19.21 19.60
C ALA A 209 13.45 20.45 18.94
N SER A 210 14.24 21.51 18.71
CA SER A 210 13.79 22.72 18.02
C SER A 210 13.45 22.51 16.53
N ALA A 211 13.87 21.37 15.94
CA ALA A 211 13.54 21.02 14.56
C ALA A 211 12.10 20.45 14.43
N TYR A 212 11.44 20.14 15.53
CA TYR A 212 10.12 19.54 15.59
C TYR A 212 9.11 20.53 16.16
N PRO A 213 8.19 21.07 15.35
CA PRO A 213 7.16 22.00 15.84
C PRO A 213 6.06 21.31 16.65
N GLU A 214 5.94 19.99 16.54
CA GLU A 214 4.93 19.21 17.25
C GLU A 214 5.26 19.18 18.76
N PRO A 215 4.23 19.24 19.64
CA PRO A 215 4.44 19.07 21.08
C PRO A 215 4.97 17.66 21.37
N ASP A 216 5.83 17.54 22.40
CA ASP A 216 6.40 16.25 22.79
C ASP A 216 5.48 15.48 23.76
N SER A 217 4.88 16.18 24.70
CA SER A 217 4.07 15.55 25.75
C SER A 217 2.58 15.76 25.49
N VAL A 218 1.96 14.80 24.81
CA VAL A 218 0.52 14.78 24.53
C VAL A 218 -0.13 13.59 25.24
N ALA A 219 -0.69 13.82 26.42
CA ALA A 219 -1.19 12.77 27.33
C ALA A 219 -2.27 11.83 26.73
N LEU A 220 -2.86 12.15 25.57
CA LEU A 220 -3.79 11.28 24.86
C LEU A 220 -3.08 10.26 23.95
N GLU A 221 -1.88 10.57 23.51
CA GLU A 221 -1.08 9.69 22.67
C GLU A 221 -0.71 8.41 23.40
N SER A 222 -0.51 7.35 22.67
CA SER A 222 -0.21 6.03 23.24
C SER A 222 -1.18 5.62 24.38
N LEU A 223 -2.42 6.15 24.37
CA LEU A 223 -3.42 5.95 25.42
C LEU A 223 -2.91 6.33 26.83
N GLY A 224 -2.01 7.30 26.89
CA GLY A 224 -1.46 7.83 28.14
C GLY A 224 -0.31 7.02 28.76
N VAL A 225 0.24 6.04 28.02
CA VAL A 225 1.26 5.14 28.59
C VAL A 225 2.69 5.59 28.26
N ASP A 226 2.96 5.98 27.02
CA ASP A 226 4.30 6.30 26.52
C ASP A 226 4.15 7.39 25.44
N TYR A 227 4.05 8.64 25.86
CA TYR A 227 3.62 9.76 25.04
C TYR A 227 4.66 10.91 24.96
N ALA A 228 5.91 10.64 25.30
CA ALA A 228 6.99 11.61 25.21
C ALA A 228 8.35 10.94 25.01
N PHE A 229 9.23 11.56 24.24
CA PHE A 229 10.61 11.08 24.08
C PHE A 229 11.41 11.11 25.38
N PRO A 230 12.36 10.16 25.59
CA PRO A 230 12.69 9.03 24.72
C PRO A 230 11.78 7.82 24.94
N HIS A 231 11.49 7.08 23.87
CA HIS A 231 10.73 5.82 23.96
C HIS A 231 11.69 4.63 24.15
N VAL A 232 11.48 3.84 25.18
CA VAL A 232 12.39 2.74 25.54
C VAL A 232 11.77 1.39 25.19
N LEU A 233 12.45 0.63 24.31
CA LEU A 233 12.05 -0.73 24.00
C LEU A 233 12.30 -1.64 25.22
N SER A 234 11.42 -2.60 25.47
CA SER A 234 11.52 -3.53 26.60
C SER A 234 12.94 -4.09 26.77
N SER A 235 13.42 -4.19 28.00
CA SER A 235 14.71 -4.83 28.32
C SER A 235 14.68 -6.36 28.23
N ASP A 236 13.49 -6.98 28.21
CA ASP A 236 13.34 -8.40 27.90
C ASP A 236 13.50 -8.65 26.40
N PRO A 237 14.46 -9.47 25.93
CA PRO A 237 14.72 -9.66 24.52
C PRO A 237 13.52 -10.23 23.74
N ALA A 238 12.69 -11.08 24.34
CA ALA A 238 11.53 -11.61 23.65
C ALA A 238 10.41 -10.56 23.50
N ALA A 239 10.21 -9.73 24.53
CA ALA A 239 9.29 -8.60 24.47
C ALA A 239 9.80 -7.52 23.50
N ALA A 240 11.12 -7.27 23.46
CA ALA A 240 11.73 -6.37 22.48
C ALA A 240 11.48 -6.83 21.05
N ALA A 241 11.66 -8.12 20.75
CA ALA A 241 11.37 -8.67 19.44
C ALA A 241 9.88 -8.53 19.03
N ARG A 242 8.95 -8.63 19.98
CA ARG A 242 7.52 -8.35 19.70
C ARG A 242 7.25 -6.86 19.49
N GLY A 243 7.85 -6.00 20.32
CA GLY A 243 7.58 -4.55 20.33
C GLY A 243 8.33 -3.74 19.27
N ILE A 244 9.41 -4.27 18.68
CA ILE A 244 10.25 -3.53 17.71
C ILE A 244 9.45 -3.00 16.50
N ALA A 245 8.30 -3.59 16.22
CA ALA A 245 7.41 -3.20 15.14
C ALA A 245 6.93 -1.73 15.21
N GLU A 246 6.98 -1.11 16.39
CA GLU A 246 6.58 0.28 16.65
C GLU A 246 7.79 1.24 16.68
N TYR A 247 8.98 0.75 16.36
CA TYR A 247 10.23 1.50 16.42
C TYR A 247 10.91 1.59 15.05
N PRO A 248 11.62 2.68 14.74
CA PRO A 248 12.26 2.89 13.43
C PRO A 248 13.17 1.74 12.98
N TRP A 249 13.75 1.01 13.90
CA TRP A 249 14.66 -0.12 13.62
C TRP A 249 14.00 -1.26 12.85
N MET A 250 12.67 -1.39 12.91
CA MET A 250 11.96 -2.42 12.15
C MET A 250 12.03 -2.17 10.64
N ASP A 251 11.85 -0.94 10.19
CA ASP A 251 11.97 -0.60 8.77
C ASP A 251 13.42 -0.69 8.30
N GLU A 252 14.39 -0.30 9.14
CA GLU A 252 15.81 -0.48 8.87
C GLU A 252 16.15 -1.96 8.65
N MET A 253 15.70 -2.82 9.55
CA MET A 253 15.91 -4.27 9.45
C MET A 253 15.19 -4.88 8.22
N THR A 254 14.04 -4.37 7.85
CA THR A 254 13.30 -4.80 6.65
C THR A 254 14.09 -4.48 5.39
N ILE A 255 14.71 -3.30 5.29
CA ILE A 255 15.60 -2.92 4.19
C ILE A 255 16.85 -3.79 4.17
N ASP A 256 17.49 -4.03 5.32
CA ASP A 256 18.70 -4.85 5.41
C ASP A 256 18.43 -6.30 4.99
N PHE A 257 17.28 -6.86 5.39
CA PHE A 257 16.82 -8.18 4.94
C PHE A 257 16.60 -8.22 3.42
N ALA A 258 15.95 -7.19 2.85
CA ALA A 258 15.72 -7.08 1.42
C ALA A 258 17.04 -6.99 0.64
N LEU A 259 17.99 -6.18 1.09
CA LEU A 259 19.33 -6.06 0.48
C LEU A 259 20.14 -7.36 0.58
N GLN A 260 20.04 -8.09 1.70
CA GLN A 260 20.63 -9.42 1.82
C GLN A 260 19.99 -10.41 0.82
N GLY A 261 18.65 -10.45 0.76
CA GLY A 261 17.92 -11.30 -0.17
C GLY A 261 18.25 -11.02 -1.64
N MET A 262 18.39 -9.74 -2.01
CA MET A 262 18.84 -9.36 -3.35
C MET A 262 20.20 -9.98 -3.71
N ARG A 263 21.16 -9.97 -2.78
CA ARG A 263 22.49 -10.56 -2.98
C ARG A 263 22.39 -12.08 -3.16
N GLU A 264 21.72 -12.74 -2.26
CA GLU A 264 21.61 -14.21 -2.24
C GLU A 264 20.82 -14.77 -3.44
N LEU A 265 19.82 -14.05 -3.90
CA LEU A 265 18.96 -14.44 -5.02
C LEU A 265 19.45 -13.91 -6.38
N GLY A 266 20.49 -13.06 -6.41
CA GLY A 266 21.02 -12.45 -7.62
C GLY A 266 19.98 -11.54 -8.32
N ILE A 267 19.18 -10.81 -7.55
CA ILE A 267 18.18 -9.87 -8.07
C ILE A 267 18.88 -8.61 -8.54
N GLY A 268 18.53 -8.17 -9.75
CA GLY A 268 19.13 -7.00 -10.39
C GLY A 268 20.52 -7.23 -11.00
N ASP A 269 21.06 -8.46 -10.99
CA ASP A 269 22.39 -8.78 -11.50
C ASP A 269 22.54 -8.62 -13.04
N GLY A 270 21.47 -8.28 -13.72
CA GLY A 270 21.54 -7.82 -15.10
C GLY A 270 21.25 -8.87 -16.16
N GLY A 271 21.85 -8.71 -17.34
CA GLY A 271 21.50 -9.40 -18.56
C GLY A 271 20.35 -8.70 -19.29
N SER A 272 19.52 -9.45 -20.01
CA SER A 272 18.29 -8.98 -20.66
C SER A 272 17.08 -9.03 -19.73
N ARG A 273 17.20 -9.70 -18.57
CA ARG A 273 16.13 -9.91 -17.61
C ARG A 273 15.82 -8.63 -16.82
N THR A 274 14.55 -8.42 -16.54
CA THR A 274 14.07 -7.44 -15.55
C THR A 274 13.57 -8.20 -14.31
N ASP A 275 14.13 -7.90 -13.14
CA ASP A 275 13.72 -8.46 -11.86
C ASP A 275 12.80 -7.50 -11.09
N LEU A 276 12.16 -7.98 -10.01
CA LEU A 276 11.30 -7.18 -9.14
C LEU A 276 11.74 -7.31 -7.68
N LEU A 277 11.89 -6.17 -7.01
CA LEU A 277 12.00 -6.05 -5.57
C LEU A 277 10.81 -5.25 -5.05
N ALA A 278 9.96 -5.86 -4.25
CA ALA A 278 8.88 -5.18 -3.53
C ALA A 278 9.25 -5.07 -2.05
N ILE A 279 9.19 -3.86 -1.49
CA ILE A 279 9.46 -3.60 -0.07
C ILE A 279 8.29 -2.80 0.49
N SER A 280 7.68 -3.31 1.56
CA SER A 280 6.67 -2.56 2.32
C SER A 280 7.23 -2.21 3.69
N LEU A 281 7.42 -0.90 3.95
CA LEU A 281 7.91 -0.32 5.20
C LEU A 281 6.71 0.06 6.05
N SER A 282 6.49 -0.66 7.15
CA SER A 282 5.20 -0.58 7.86
C SER A 282 5.30 0.00 9.27
N THR A 283 6.46 0.53 9.67
CA THR A 283 6.60 1.13 11.01
C THR A 283 5.84 2.46 11.10
N LEU A 284 5.77 3.24 10.03
CA LEU A 284 5.06 4.52 10.04
C LEU A 284 3.59 4.35 10.44
N ASP A 285 2.93 3.26 9.98
CA ASP A 285 1.57 2.92 10.36
C ASP A 285 1.46 2.58 11.87
N ALA A 286 2.39 1.81 12.41
CA ALA A 286 2.41 1.49 13.84
C ALA A 286 2.59 2.76 14.71
N VAL A 287 3.49 3.66 14.28
CA VAL A 287 3.71 4.97 14.90
C VAL A 287 2.43 5.82 14.83
N GLY A 288 1.80 5.89 13.65
CA GLY A 288 0.56 6.62 13.46
C GLY A 288 -0.60 6.10 14.33
N HIS A 289 -0.75 4.79 14.44
CA HIS A 289 -1.77 4.19 15.33
C HIS A 289 -1.53 4.51 16.80
N ARG A 290 -0.27 4.61 17.22
CA ARG A 290 0.10 4.79 18.62
C ARG A 290 0.14 6.25 19.03
N TRP A 291 0.77 7.12 18.24
CA TRP A 291 0.97 8.55 18.58
C TRP A 291 0.18 9.50 17.66
N GLY A 292 -0.32 9.02 16.55
CA GLY A 292 -1.11 9.81 15.60
C GLY A 292 -0.30 10.40 14.44
N PRO A 293 -1.01 10.86 13.38
CA PRO A 293 -0.38 11.37 12.16
C PRO A 293 0.24 12.77 12.33
N ASP A 294 0.00 13.43 13.45
CA ASP A 294 0.46 14.78 13.74
C ASP A 294 1.46 14.82 14.91
N SER A 295 1.97 13.66 15.33
CA SER A 295 2.90 13.52 16.45
C SER A 295 4.35 13.82 16.07
N ARG A 296 5.16 14.11 17.06
CA ARG A 296 6.61 14.29 16.93
C ARG A 296 7.30 12.98 16.53
N GLU A 297 6.79 11.85 17.00
CA GLU A 297 7.24 10.50 16.69
C GLU A 297 7.09 10.20 15.21
N LEU A 298 5.95 10.56 14.62
CA LEU A 298 5.72 10.40 13.20
C LEU A 298 6.67 11.27 12.37
N HIS A 299 6.86 12.53 12.76
CA HIS A 299 7.81 13.42 12.11
C HIS A 299 9.23 12.85 12.15
N ASP A 300 9.72 12.44 13.33
CA ASP A 300 11.05 11.85 13.50
C ASP A 300 11.22 10.58 12.65
N HIS A 301 10.17 9.74 12.59
CA HIS A 301 10.22 8.53 11.78
C HIS A 301 10.28 8.84 10.26
N ILE A 302 9.57 9.85 9.77
CA ILE A 302 9.66 10.29 8.36
C ILE A 302 11.10 10.72 8.02
N LEU A 303 11.77 11.47 8.90
CA LEU A 303 13.16 11.88 8.68
C LEU A 303 14.10 10.67 8.65
N ARG A 304 13.85 9.65 9.46
CA ARG A 304 14.61 8.40 9.43
C ARG A 304 14.35 7.58 8.17
N LEU A 305 13.09 7.51 7.73
CA LEU A 305 12.73 6.87 6.46
C LEU A 305 13.47 7.51 5.28
N ASP A 306 13.61 8.85 5.27
CA ASP A 306 14.37 9.55 4.25
C ASP A 306 15.83 9.07 4.19
N HIS A 307 16.50 8.92 5.33
CA HIS A 307 17.84 8.38 5.41
C HIS A 307 17.92 6.90 5.02
N MET A 308 17.00 6.07 5.49
CA MET A 308 16.98 4.62 5.20
C MET A 308 16.78 4.35 3.70
N ILE A 309 15.84 5.07 3.07
CA ILE A 309 15.62 4.97 1.62
C ILE A 309 16.83 5.51 0.85
N GLY A 310 17.51 6.53 1.37
CA GLY A 310 18.80 6.99 0.82
C GLY A 310 19.82 5.86 0.74
N ARG A 311 20.05 5.16 1.85
CA ARG A 311 20.95 3.98 1.92
C ARG A 311 20.51 2.87 0.96
N LEU A 312 19.21 2.62 0.84
CA LEU A 312 18.67 1.66 -0.12
C LEU A 312 19.04 2.05 -1.56
N LEU A 313 18.76 3.29 -1.96
CA LEU A 313 19.06 3.78 -3.31
C LEU A 313 20.55 3.76 -3.62
N ASP A 314 21.42 4.13 -2.66
CA ASP A 314 22.87 4.06 -2.82
C ASP A 314 23.36 2.61 -3.02
N SER A 315 22.76 1.65 -2.29
CA SER A 315 23.04 0.22 -2.46
C SER A 315 22.61 -0.28 -3.85
N LEU A 316 21.46 0.20 -4.33
CA LEU A 316 20.96 -0.11 -5.69
C LEU A 316 21.85 0.51 -6.78
N ASP A 317 22.30 1.74 -6.58
CA ASP A 317 23.24 2.41 -7.50
C ASP A 317 24.56 1.66 -7.62
N ALA A 318 25.09 1.17 -6.49
CA ALA A 318 26.34 0.42 -6.48
C ALA A 318 26.18 -0.98 -7.11
N ARG A 319 25.05 -1.66 -6.89
CA ARG A 319 24.85 -3.03 -7.32
C ARG A 319 24.29 -3.15 -8.74
N VAL A 320 23.20 -2.42 -9.01
CA VAL A 320 22.44 -2.51 -10.27
C VAL A 320 22.98 -1.51 -11.30
N GLY A 321 23.43 -0.36 -10.81
CA GLY A 321 23.93 0.76 -11.60
C GLY A 321 22.91 1.88 -11.79
N LYS A 322 23.38 3.11 -11.74
CA LYS A 322 22.56 4.31 -11.96
C LYS A 322 21.85 4.25 -13.32
N GLY A 323 20.57 4.59 -13.34
CA GLY A 323 19.76 4.59 -14.57
C GLY A 323 19.40 3.20 -15.11
N ARG A 324 19.67 2.13 -14.37
CA ARG A 324 19.33 0.76 -14.77
C ARG A 324 18.14 0.18 -14.03
N TYR A 325 17.56 0.88 -13.10
CA TYR A 325 16.37 0.47 -12.36
C TYR A 325 15.32 1.57 -12.34
N VAL A 326 14.07 1.17 -12.20
CA VAL A 326 12.93 2.06 -11.99
C VAL A 326 12.38 1.84 -10.60
N VAL A 327 12.02 2.92 -9.91
CA VAL A 327 11.38 2.89 -8.60
C VAL A 327 9.97 3.44 -8.74
N ALA A 328 8.99 2.77 -8.12
CA ALA A 328 7.68 3.32 -7.83
C ALA A 328 7.47 3.35 -6.32
N LEU A 329 7.00 4.48 -5.79
CA LEU A 329 6.69 4.66 -4.37
C LEU A 329 5.27 5.17 -4.20
N THR A 330 4.55 4.59 -3.24
CA THR A 330 3.23 5.04 -2.80
C THR A 330 2.98 4.66 -1.32
N GLY A 331 1.84 5.09 -0.76
CA GLY A 331 1.25 4.53 0.46
C GLY A 331 0.12 3.57 0.12
N ASP A 332 -0.26 2.75 1.06
CA ASP A 332 -1.44 1.87 0.97
C ASP A 332 -2.71 2.52 1.54
N HIS A 333 -2.56 3.52 2.39
CA HIS A 333 -3.61 4.43 2.91
C HIS A 333 -2.98 5.62 3.63
N GLY A 334 -3.84 6.56 4.06
CA GLY A 334 -3.50 7.64 4.97
C GLY A 334 -3.87 7.31 6.42
N MET A 335 -4.20 8.35 7.22
CA MET A 335 -4.52 8.19 8.65
C MET A 335 -5.45 9.31 9.10
N THR A 336 -6.45 8.94 9.91
CA THR A 336 -7.33 9.84 10.63
C THR A 336 -6.77 10.11 12.03
N PRO A 337 -6.56 11.38 12.42
CA PRO A 337 -6.10 11.75 13.75
C PRO A 337 -7.20 11.50 14.81
N PHE A 338 -6.81 11.52 16.08
CA PHE A 338 -7.76 11.37 17.19
C PHE A 338 -8.86 12.45 17.15
N PRO A 339 -10.15 12.07 17.18
CA PRO A 339 -11.26 13.00 16.89
C PRO A 339 -11.41 14.19 17.83
N THR A 340 -10.90 14.11 19.05
CA THR A 340 -10.96 15.19 20.04
C THR A 340 -9.75 16.13 20.01
N LEU A 341 -8.75 15.88 19.13
CA LEU A 341 -7.65 16.79 18.94
C LEU A 341 -8.15 18.12 18.34
N LYS A 342 -7.51 19.20 18.76
CA LYS A 342 -7.87 20.56 18.34
C LYS A 342 -7.83 20.73 16.81
N SER A 343 -6.88 20.10 16.14
CA SER A 343 -6.77 20.10 14.68
C SER A 343 -7.98 19.44 14.02
N THR A 344 -8.43 18.29 14.51
CA THR A 344 -9.59 17.55 13.97
C THR A 344 -10.89 18.29 14.26
N ILE A 345 -11.07 18.81 15.47
CA ILE A 345 -12.23 19.64 15.84
C ILE A 345 -12.29 20.90 14.97
N TYR A 346 -11.16 21.52 14.71
CA TYR A 346 -11.05 22.70 13.89
C TYR A 346 -11.51 22.43 12.43
N GLN A 347 -11.20 21.26 11.90
CA GLN A 347 -11.56 20.88 10.54
C GLN A 347 -13.03 20.44 10.40
N ASN A 348 -13.62 19.81 11.43
CA ASN A 348 -14.96 19.22 11.29
C ASN A 348 -15.84 19.23 12.55
N GLY A 349 -15.47 19.68 13.70
CA GLY A 349 -16.33 19.78 14.90
C GLY A 349 -17.21 18.57 15.32
N ASN A 350 -17.54 17.66 14.38
CA ASN A 350 -18.44 16.52 14.54
C ASN A 350 -17.74 15.17 14.58
N ALA A 351 -16.40 15.14 14.51
CA ALA A 351 -15.63 13.91 14.52
C ALA A 351 -15.80 13.14 15.84
N LYS A 352 -16.04 11.83 15.75
CA LYS A 352 -16.32 10.93 16.87
C LYS A 352 -15.64 9.58 16.71
N ARG A 353 -15.41 8.92 17.83
CA ARG A 353 -15.21 7.47 17.89
C ARG A 353 -16.60 6.83 18.02
N VAL A 354 -17.01 6.03 17.02
CA VAL A 354 -18.39 5.57 16.84
C VAL A 354 -18.50 4.09 17.14
N SER A 355 -19.52 3.68 17.93
CA SER A 355 -19.95 2.29 18.03
C SER A 355 -21.43 2.17 17.66
N LEU A 356 -21.78 1.17 16.88
CA LEU A 356 -23.16 0.78 16.57
C LEU A 356 -23.60 -0.49 17.31
N ASP A 357 -22.83 -1.01 18.27
CA ASP A 357 -23.09 -2.28 18.94
C ASP A 357 -24.49 -2.38 19.55
N ALA A 358 -24.96 -1.32 20.21
CA ALA A 358 -26.28 -1.29 20.81
C ALA A 358 -27.39 -1.33 19.74
N VAL A 359 -27.22 -0.55 18.67
CA VAL A 359 -28.16 -0.49 17.54
C VAL A 359 -28.19 -1.82 16.80
N TRP A 360 -27.00 -2.42 16.57
CA TRP A 360 -26.86 -3.72 15.91
C TRP A 360 -27.52 -4.84 16.72
N ARG A 361 -27.24 -4.92 18.03
CA ARG A 361 -27.91 -5.91 18.92
C ARG A 361 -29.41 -5.78 18.94
N ALA A 362 -29.93 -4.56 19.00
CA ALA A 362 -31.37 -4.31 18.96
C ALA A 362 -31.98 -4.74 17.60
N PHE A 363 -31.31 -4.47 16.51
CA PHE A 363 -31.71 -4.90 15.16
C PHE A 363 -31.74 -6.43 15.05
N LEU A 364 -30.69 -7.14 15.48
CA LEU A 364 -30.65 -8.59 15.49
C LEU A 364 -31.78 -9.19 16.37
N SER A 365 -32.04 -8.59 17.54
CA SER A 365 -33.16 -9.04 18.41
C SER A 365 -34.52 -8.92 17.73
N GLY A 366 -34.76 -7.80 17.05
CA GLY A 366 -35.99 -7.61 16.28
C GLY A 366 -36.16 -8.63 15.13
N LEU A 367 -35.07 -8.88 14.40
CA LEU A 367 -35.05 -9.88 13.32
C LEU A 367 -35.31 -11.30 13.85
N LYS A 368 -34.69 -11.66 14.98
CA LYS A 368 -34.92 -12.96 15.63
C LYS A 368 -36.37 -13.14 16.03
N THR A 369 -37.01 -12.10 16.60
CA THR A 369 -38.47 -12.10 16.93
C THR A 369 -39.31 -12.28 15.68
N ALA A 370 -38.88 -11.73 14.53
CA ALA A 370 -39.56 -11.90 13.25
C ALA A 370 -39.23 -13.24 12.55
N GLY A 371 -38.50 -14.16 13.20
CA GLY A 371 -38.16 -15.48 12.67
C GLY A 371 -36.99 -15.54 11.68
N VAL A 372 -36.23 -14.45 11.53
CA VAL A 372 -35.04 -14.43 10.66
C VAL A 372 -33.85 -15.12 11.33
N ASP A 373 -33.18 -16.02 10.62
CA ASP A 373 -31.91 -16.61 11.06
C ASP A 373 -30.80 -15.53 11.10
N THR A 374 -30.56 -14.95 12.28
CA THR A 374 -29.59 -13.86 12.47
C THR A 374 -28.14 -14.30 12.35
N THR A 375 -27.83 -15.61 12.32
CA THR A 375 -26.48 -16.13 12.02
C THR A 375 -26.09 -15.90 10.55
N ALA A 376 -27.06 -15.51 9.73
CA ALA A 376 -26.85 -15.11 8.34
C ALA A 376 -26.31 -13.67 8.18
N LEU A 377 -26.25 -12.88 9.27
CA LEU A 377 -25.87 -11.48 9.23
C LEU A 377 -24.57 -11.24 9.98
N SER A 378 -23.76 -10.34 9.47
CA SER A 378 -22.60 -9.78 10.17
C SER A 378 -22.50 -8.28 9.93
N PHE A 379 -21.88 -7.59 10.89
CA PHE A 379 -21.49 -6.17 10.80
C PHE A 379 -20.01 -6.08 11.08
N ASP A 380 -19.24 -5.54 10.14
CA ASP A 380 -17.78 -5.38 10.22
C ASP A 380 -17.37 -4.15 9.41
N ASP A 381 -16.55 -3.26 9.98
CA ASP A 381 -16.02 -2.04 9.37
C ASP A 381 -17.04 -1.24 8.53
N GLY A 382 -18.24 -1.05 9.10
CA GLY A 382 -19.31 -0.31 8.43
C GLY A 382 -20.05 -1.09 7.34
N THR A 383 -19.79 -2.37 7.17
CA THR A 383 -20.48 -3.23 6.20
C THR A 383 -21.48 -4.17 6.87
N VAL A 384 -22.66 -4.28 6.31
CA VAL A 384 -23.65 -5.29 6.70
C VAL A 384 -23.71 -6.36 5.62
N SER A 385 -23.29 -7.57 5.98
CA SER A 385 -23.30 -8.73 5.11
C SER A 385 -24.48 -9.65 5.40
N VAL A 386 -25.06 -10.23 4.34
CA VAL A 386 -26.09 -11.28 4.39
C VAL A 386 -25.54 -12.51 3.69
N THR A 387 -25.06 -13.48 4.48
CA THR A 387 -24.36 -14.69 3.98
C THR A 387 -25.33 -15.81 3.56
N LYS A 388 -26.58 -15.77 4.03
CA LYS A 388 -27.65 -16.70 3.64
C LYS A 388 -28.82 -15.89 3.06
N PRO A 389 -28.88 -15.68 1.73
CA PRO A 389 -29.83 -14.79 1.09
C PRO A 389 -31.29 -15.12 1.36
N ASP A 390 -31.61 -16.41 1.59
CA ASP A 390 -32.95 -16.92 1.84
C ASP A 390 -33.42 -16.78 3.32
N ALA A 391 -32.55 -16.35 4.24
CA ALA A 391 -32.87 -16.20 5.66
C ALA A 391 -34.06 -15.24 5.88
N PHE A 392 -34.09 -14.15 5.15
CA PHE A 392 -35.21 -13.18 5.21
C PHE A 392 -36.49 -13.70 4.53
N ALA A 393 -36.34 -14.31 3.34
CA ALA A 393 -37.47 -14.83 2.58
C ALA A 393 -38.21 -15.94 3.35
N ARG A 394 -37.47 -16.84 4.02
CA ARG A 394 -38.07 -17.89 4.86
C ARG A 394 -38.90 -17.34 6.02
N ALA A 395 -38.55 -16.17 6.54
CA ALA A 395 -39.29 -15.50 7.60
C ALA A 395 -40.39 -14.56 7.06
N GLY A 396 -40.58 -14.46 5.74
CA GLY A 396 -41.52 -13.51 5.14
C GLY A 396 -41.13 -12.05 5.32
N VAL A 397 -39.86 -11.76 5.61
CA VAL A 397 -39.33 -10.41 5.85
C VAL A 397 -38.62 -9.89 4.59
N ASN A 398 -38.92 -8.64 4.21
CA ASN A 398 -38.18 -7.99 3.13
C ASN A 398 -36.82 -7.49 3.66
N ALA A 399 -35.73 -8.04 3.12
CA ALA A 399 -34.35 -7.74 3.57
C ALA A 399 -33.99 -6.26 3.42
N ASP A 400 -34.26 -5.64 2.26
CA ASP A 400 -33.91 -4.24 2.01
C ASP A 400 -34.69 -3.28 2.92
N SER A 401 -35.96 -3.58 3.20
CA SER A 401 -36.77 -2.81 4.15
C SER A 401 -36.26 -2.91 5.58
N ALA A 402 -35.87 -4.13 6.01
CA ALA A 402 -35.31 -4.37 7.33
C ALA A 402 -33.96 -3.65 7.49
N LEU A 403 -33.05 -3.77 6.50
CA LEU A 403 -31.76 -3.09 6.50
C LEU A 403 -31.91 -1.56 6.45
N ALA A 404 -32.85 -1.03 5.66
CA ALA A 404 -33.18 0.39 5.67
C ALA A 404 -33.68 0.87 7.05
N GLY A 405 -34.40 -0.01 7.77
CA GLY A 405 -34.81 0.22 9.17
C GLY A 405 -33.59 0.36 10.10
N PHE A 406 -32.63 -0.55 10.00
CA PHE A 406 -31.36 -0.47 10.71
C PHE A 406 -30.60 0.82 10.36
N GLY A 407 -30.50 1.16 9.07
CA GLY A 407 -29.84 2.38 8.60
C GLY A 407 -30.45 3.64 9.21
N ARG A 408 -31.77 3.75 9.30
CA ARG A 408 -32.45 4.88 9.97
C ARG A 408 -32.10 4.99 11.45
N GLN A 409 -31.88 3.87 12.15
CA GLN A 409 -31.43 3.91 13.55
C GLN A 409 -29.94 4.27 13.65
N ALA A 410 -29.10 3.74 12.76
CA ALA A 410 -27.68 4.08 12.70
C ALA A 410 -27.47 5.59 12.48
N LEU A 411 -28.24 6.22 11.60
CA LEU A 411 -28.18 7.66 11.33
C LEU A 411 -28.51 8.56 12.54
N ARG A 412 -29.11 8.01 13.62
CA ARG A 412 -29.33 8.75 14.88
C ARG A 412 -28.10 8.77 15.77
N VAL A 413 -27.12 7.92 15.48
CA VAL A 413 -25.87 7.87 16.26
C VAL A 413 -24.95 8.98 15.76
N GLN A 414 -24.49 9.82 16.70
CA GLN A 414 -23.59 10.93 16.38
C GLN A 414 -22.29 10.40 15.77
N GLY A 415 -21.88 10.98 14.63
CA GLY A 415 -20.72 10.54 13.88
C GLY A 415 -21.05 9.62 12.70
N VAL A 416 -22.31 9.22 12.52
CA VAL A 416 -22.77 8.51 11.31
C VAL A 416 -23.28 9.54 10.29
N ALA A 417 -22.76 9.50 9.07
CA ALA A 417 -23.13 10.42 7.98
C ALA A 417 -24.12 9.77 7.00
N ARG A 418 -23.93 8.47 6.69
CA ARG A 418 -24.73 7.78 5.66
C ARG A 418 -24.96 6.31 6.06
N ALA A 419 -26.07 5.79 5.57
CA ALA A 419 -26.45 4.37 5.68
C ALA A 419 -27.12 3.97 4.37
N ASP A 420 -26.37 3.36 3.47
CA ASP A 420 -26.78 3.13 2.09
C ASP A 420 -26.90 1.64 1.77
N LEU A 421 -27.98 1.24 1.12
CA LEU A 421 -28.04 -0.05 0.45
C LEU A 421 -27.16 0.00 -0.81
N LEU A 422 -26.33 -1.01 -1.06
CA LEU A 422 -25.50 -1.06 -2.27
C LEU A 422 -26.33 -1.04 -3.56
N SER A 423 -27.53 -1.64 -3.53
CA SER A 423 -28.50 -1.59 -4.64
C SER A 423 -28.96 -0.15 -4.96
N SER A 424 -28.97 0.72 -3.96
CA SER A 424 -29.30 2.14 -4.13
C SER A 424 -28.10 2.94 -4.64
N LEU A 425 -26.89 2.68 -4.13
CA LEU A 425 -25.65 3.34 -4.60
C LEU A 425 -25.40 3.09 -6.10
N ALA A 426 -25.72 1.89 -6.58
CA ALA A 426 -25.57 1.53 -8.00
C ALA A 426 -26.43 2.39 -8.96
N LYS A 427 -27.43 3.10 -8.44
CA LYS A 427 -28.32 3.98 -9.22
C LYS A 427 -27.92 5.46 -9.14
N MET A 428 -26.89 5.79 -8.35
CA MET A 428 -26.42 7.16 -8.15
C MET A 428 -25.43 7.58 -9.24
N ASP A 429 -25.32 8.88 -9.47
CA ASP A 429 -24.29 9.45 -10.32
C ASP A 429 -22.92 9.43 -9.59
N THR A 430 -22.15 8.39 -9.81
CA THR A 430 -20.84 8.17 -9.18
C THR A 430 -19.76 9.16 -9.64
N THR A 431 -20.02 9.98 -10.67
CA THR A 431 -19.11 11.07 -11.07
C THR A 431 -19.21 12.24 -10.10
N LYS A 432 -20.35 12.41 -9.46
CA LYS A 432 -20.64 13.48 -8.49
C LYS A 432 -20.52 13.00 -7.05
N ASP A 433 -20.94 11.77 -6.75
CA ASP A 433 -20.86 11.15 -5.41
C ASP A 433 -19.62 10.25 -5.31
N VAL A 434 -18.52 10.84 -4.85
CA VAL A 434 -17.24 10.13 -4.65
C VAL A 434 -17.37 9.00 -3.63
N ILE A 435 -18.17 9.18 -2.57
CA ILE A 435 -18.36 8.17 -1.52
C ILE A 435 -19.10 6.95 -2.09
N ALA A 436 -20.18 7.18 -2.86
CA ALA A 436 -20.90 6.11 -3.54
C ALA A 436 -19.97 5.33 -4.50
N ARG A 437 -19.15 6.05 -5.29
CA ARG A 437 -18.17 5.43 -6.18
C ARG A 437 -17.18 4.56 -5.42
N ARG A 438 -16.59 5.06 -4.33
CA ARG A 438 -15.61 4.33 -3.52
C ARG A 438 -16.20 3.06 -2.92
N TRP A 439 -17.45 3.08 -2.47
CA TRP A 439 -18.14 1.87 -2.00
C TRP A 439 -18.40 0.85 -3.11
N LEU A 440 -18.74 1.31 -4.32
CA LEU A 440 -18.94 0.42 -5.48
C LEU A 440 -17.63 -0.17 -6.02
N HIS A 441 -16.49 0.49 -5.78
CA HIS A 441 -15.16 -0.08 -6.03
C HIS A 441 -14.75 -1.13 -4.98
N MET A 442 -15.45 -1.19 -3.84
CA MET A 442 -15.26 -2.23 -2.82
C MET A 442 -16.13 -3.46 -3.07
N PHE A 443 -17.42 -3.25 -3.35
CA PHE A 443 -18.42 -4.32 -3.36
C PHE A 443 -19.33 -4.21 -4.57
N ALA A 444 -19.55 -5.35 -5.24
CA ALA A 444 -20.55 -5.44 -6.31
C ALA A 444 -21.97 -5.44 -5.73
N PRO A 445 -22.91 -4.68 -6.32
CA PRO A 445 -24.32 -4.80 -5.99
C PRO A 445 -24.82 -6.24 -6.18
N GLY A 446 -25.60 -6.74 -5.22
CA GLY A 446 -26.10 -8.13 -5.24
C GLY A 446 -25.18 -9.16 -4.59
N GLY A 447 -23.98 -8.78 -4.14
CA GLY A 447 -23.09 -9.62 -3.34
C GLY A 447 -23.58 -9.83 -1.90
N ALA A 448 -22.71 -10.44 -1.07
CA ALA A 448 -23.02 -10.69 0.34
C ALA A 448 -23.16 -9.38 1.14
N VAL A 449 -22.34 -8.37 0.88
CA VAL A 449 -22.51 -7.03 1.48
C VAL A 449 -23.73 -6.37 0.84
N ARG A 450 -24.70 -6.00 1.68
CA ARG A 450 -25.98 -5.42 1.23
C ARG A 450 -26.14 -3.95 1.61
N MET A 451 -25.52 -3.54 2.69
CA MET A 451 -25.57 -2.16 3.19
C MET A 451 -24.21 -1.71 3.65
N VAL A 452 -23.93 -0.42 3.52
CA VAL A 452 -22.73 0.23 4.01
C VAL A 452 -23.07 1.45 4.86
N ILE A 453 -22.31 1.64 5.93
CA ILE A 453 -22.43 2.77 6.84
C ILE A 453 -21.17 3.63 6.66
N THR A 454 -21.35 4.90 6.34
CA THR A 454 -20.26 5.87 6.25
C THR A 454 -20.32 6.79 7.46
N LEU A 455 -19.22 6.93 8.17
CA LEU A 455 -19.08 7.88 9.26
C LEU A 455 -18.89 9.30 8.73
N THR A 456 -19.01 10.31 9.58
CA THR A 456 -18.60 11.69 9.23
C THR A 456 -17.08 11.74 9.06
N GLN A 457 -16.60 12.65 8.24
CA GLN A 457 -15.16 12.81 8.02
C GLN A 457 -14.40 13.00 9.35
N TYR A 458 -13.23 12.39 9.49
CA TYR A 458 -12.41 12.30 10.70
C TYR A 458 -13.01 11.50 11.86
N SER A 459 -14.20 10.91 11.68
CA SER A 459 -14.72 9.90 12.60
C SER A 459 -14.22 8.51 12.22
N TYR A 460 -14.10 7.63 13.21
CA TYR A 460 -13.74 6.24 12.97
C TYR A 460 -14.47 5.29 13.95
N TRP A 461 -14.48 4.03 13.62
CA TRP A 461 -15.08 3.00 14.46
C TRP A 461 -14.33 2.88 15.77
N LEU A 462 -15.06 2.66 16.87
CA LEU A 462 -14.45 2.53 18.19
C LEU A 462 -13.43 1.40 18.21
N THR A 463 -12.18 1.74 18.42
CA THR A 463 -11.03 0.83 18.46
C THR A 463 -10.22 1.06 19.73
N THR A 464 -9.27 0.16 20.01
CA THR A 464 -8.28 0.25 21.09
C THR A 464 -7.06 1.07 20.72
N THR A 465 -6.92 1.54 19.48
CA THR A 465 -5.81 2.41 19.05
C THR A 465 -6.14 3.89 19.28
N TYR A 466 -5.09 4.72 19.38
CA TYR A 466 -5.23 6.16 19.54
C TYR A 466 -5.76 6.81 18.25
N ALA A 467 -5.14 6.51 17.12
CA ALA A 467 -5.57 6.95 15.80
C ALA A 467 -5.74 5.74 14.86
N THR A 468 -6.49 5.89 13.78
CA THR A 468 -6.74 4.81 12.83
C THR A 468 -7.10 5.36 11.45
N HIS A 469 -7.37 4.46 10.52
CA HIS A 469 -7.75 4.71 9.13
C HIS A 469 -8.92 3.80 8.73
N GLY A 470 -9.31 3.77 7.46
CA GLY A 470 -10.37 2.88 6.96
C GLY A 470 -11.60 3.64 6.46
N SER A 471 -11.53 4.98 6.39
CA SER A 471 -12.65 5.79 5.91
C SER A 471 -12.56 6.06 4.39
N PRO A 472 -13.70 6.33 3.74
CA PRO A 472 -13.72 6.69 2.32
C PRO A 472 -13.36 8.16 2.06
N TYR A 473 -12.72 8.85 2.99
CA TYR A 473 -12.35 10.26 2.84
C TYR A 473 -10.88 10.44 2.46
N ASP A 474 -10.55 11.62 1.95
CA ASP A 474 -9.21 11.91 1.42
C ASP A 474 -8.11 11.92 2.48
N ASN A 475 -8.44 12.10 3.77
CA ASN A 475 -7.47 11.95 4.86
C ASN A 475 -6.89 10.53 4.96
N ASP A 476 -7.69 9.52 4.59
CA ASP A 476 -7.26 8.11 4.59
C ASP A 476 -6.96 7.61 3.17
N ALA A 477 -7.55 8.22 2.13
CA ALA A 477 -7.41 7.77 0.76
C ALA A 477 -6.27 8.45 -0.02
N SER A 478 -5.79 9.64 0.40
CA SER A 478 -4.76 10.38 -0.34
C SER A 478 -3.36 9.96 0.07
N VAL A 479 -2.60 9.48 -0.91
CA VAL A 479 -1.21 9.01 -0.77
C VAL A 479 -0.33 9.66 -1.84
N PRO A 480 1.00 9.74 -1.67
CA PRO A 480 1.88 10.14 -2.77
C PRO A 480 1.90 9.04 -3.84
N MET A 481 2.17 9.43 -5.07
CA MET A 481 2.52 8.49 -6.14
C MET A 481 3.74 9.03 -6.88
N ILE A 482 4.83 8.29 -6.85
CA ILE A 482 6.12 8.70 -7.38
C ILE A 482 6.68 7.62 -8.28
N PHE A 483 7.21 8.02 -9.44
CA PHE A 483 8.04 7.18 -10.31
C PHE A 483 9.40 7.83 -10.46
N TRP A 484 10.47 7.04 -10.40
CA TRP A 484 11.83 7.55 -10.49
C TRP A 484 12.75 6.56 -11.23
N GLY A 485 13.73 7.05 -11.97
CA GLY A 485 14.79 6.24 -12.55
C GLY A 485 14.62 5.93 -14.04
N ALA A 486 14.96 4.72 -14.43
CA ALA A 486 15.00 4.31 -15.84
C ALA A 486 13.61 4.37 -16.49
N GLY A 487 13.55 4.98 -17.68
CA GLY A 487 12.29 5.11 -18.44
C GLY A 487 11.32 6.15 -17.91
N VAL A 488 11.66 6.87 -16.82
CA VAL A 488 10.81 7.89 -16.19
C VAL A 488 11.20 9.28 -16.66
N LYS A 489 10.20 10.10 -17.00
CA LYS A 489 10.34 11.54 -17.26
C LYS A 489 10.05 12.30 -15.97
N PRO A 490 11.06 12.92 -15.32
CA PRO A 490 10.86 13.68 -14.10
C PRO A 490 9.92 14.87 -14.28
N GLY A 491 9.26 15.28 -13.21
CA GLY A 491 8.40 16.46 -13.15
C GLY A 491 7.42 16.40 -11.99
N ALA A 492 6.96 17.55 -11.55
CA ALA A 492 5.86 17.67 -10.61
C ALA A 492 4.54 17.71 -11.39
N TYR A 493 3.65 16.77 -11.09
CA TYR A 493 2.38 16.61 -11.80
C TYR A 493 1.21 16.96 -10.86
N PRO A 494 0.46 18.06 -11.12
CA PRO A 494 -0.61 18.51 -10.23
C PRO A 494 -1.89 17.67 -10.34
N GLN A 495 -2.01 16.82 -11.37
CA GLN A 495 -3.20 16.01 -11.61
C GLN A 495 -3.39 14.97 -10.49
N MET A 496 -4.63 14.75 -10.10
CA MET A 496 -5.01 13.60 -9.30
C MET A 496 -4.90 12.33 -10.15
N VAL A 497 -4.29 11.30 -9.59
CA VAL A 497 -4.16 9.96 -10.17
C VAL A 497 -4.67 8.93 -9.17
N ARG A 498 -4.98 7.73 -9.65
CA ARG A 498 -5.44 6.64 -8.78
C ARG A 498 -4.35 5.62 -8.57
N THR A 499 -4.32 4.98 -7.42
CA THR A 499 -3.30 3.96 -7.12
C THR A 499 -3.37 2.75 -8.04
N VAL A 500 -4.54 2.44 -8.62
CA VAL A 500 -4.69 1.46 -9.70
C VAL A 500 -3.90 1.82 -10.99
N ASP A 501 -3.52 3.09 -11.18
CA ASP A 501 -2.74 3.54 -12.35
C ASP A 501 -1.25 3.13 -12.27
N LEU A 502 -0.78 2.67 -11.09
CA LEU A 502 0.63 2.37 -10.84
C LEU A 502 1.12 1.16 -11.66
N ALA A 503 0.46 0.01 -11.53
CA ALA A 503 0.86 -1.21 -12.22
C ALA A 503 0.82 -1.08 -13.76
N PRO A 504 -0.25 -0.54 -14.41
CA PRO A 504 -0.25 -0.36 -15.86
C PRO A 504 0.81 0.64 -16.33
N THR A 505 1.16 1.64 -15.52
CA THR A 505 2.24 2.59 -15.84
C THR A 505 3.61 1.92 -15.81
N LEU A 506 3.91 1.12 -14.77
CA LEU A 506 5.12 0.30 -14.71
C LEU A 506 5.18 -0.69 -15.87
N ALA A 507 4.07 -1.37 -16.17
CA ALA A 507 3.99 -2.30 -17.29
C ALA A 507 4.34 -1.62 -18.62
N ALA A 508 3.86 -0.40 -18.86
CA ALA A 508 4.17 0.39 -20.04
C ALA A 508 5.65 0.81 -20.10
N ILE A 509 6.26 1.22 -18.96
CA ILE A 509 7.71 1.52 -18.87
C ILE A 509 8.55 0.28 -19.22
N LEU A 510 8.09 -0.90 -18.81
CA LEU A 510 8.77 -2.18 -19.05
C LEU A 510 8.48 -2.78 -20.43
N GLY A 511 7.48 -2.26 -21.16
CA GLY A 511 7.03 -2.86 -22.41
C GLY A 511 6.37 -4.23 -22.22
N VAL A 512 5.80 -4.51 -21.03
CA VAL A 512 5.01 -5.71 -20.76
C VAL A 512 3.52 -5.39 -20.84
N LYS A 513 2.69 -6.39 -21.09
CA LYS A 513 1.24 -6.20 -21.22
C LYS A 513 0.53 -6.90 -20.08
N PRO A 514 -0.47 -6.27 -19.47
CA PRO A 514 -1.40 -6.95 -18.58
C PRO A 514 -2.07 -8.14 -19.27
N THR A 515 -2.33 -9.20 -18.53
CA THR A 515 -2.99 -10.41 -19.03
C THR A 515 -4.51 -10.37 -18.89
N GLU A 516 -5.03 -9.31 -18.27
CA GLU A 516 -6.46 -9.08 -18.01
C GLU A 516 -6.82 -7.59 -18.10
N SER A 517 -8.11 -7.29 -18.06
CA SER A 517 -8.60 -5.91 -17.99
C SER A 517 -8.30 -5.29 -16.64
N LEU A 518 -7.81 -4.06 -16.65
CA LEU A 518 -7.48 -3.28 -15.47
C LEU A 518 -8.48 -2.14 -15.24
N ASP A 519 -8.61 -1.70 -14.00
CA ASP A 519 -9.33 -0.48 -13.64
C ASP A 519 -8.44 0.77 -13.80
N GLY A 520 -7.14 0.58 -13.70
CA GLY A 520 -6.13 1.62 -13.85
C GLY A 520 -5.78 1.89 -15.31
N ARG A 521 -5.22 3.07 -15.55
CA ARG A 521 -4.74 3.54 -16.85
C ARG A 521 -3.24 3.85 -16.81
N VAL A 522 -2.62 3.86 -17.98
CA VAL A 522 -1.22 4.25 -18.12
C VAL A 522 -1.08 5.78 -17.99
N LEU A 523 -0.22 6.23 -17.12
CA LEU A 523 0.15 7.64 -16.95
C LEU A 523 1.25 8.00 -17.96
N THR A 524 0.87 8.20 -19.21
CA THR A 524 1.80 8.39 -20.35
C THR A 524 2.71 9.61 -20.19
N GLN A 525 2.31 10.62 -19.42
CA GLN A 525 3.09 11.85 -19.17
C GLN A 525 4.39 11.59 -18.40
N VAL A 526 4.48 10.49 -17.63
CA VAL A 526 5.69 10.15 -16.84
C VAL A 526 6.64 9.21 -17.60
N ILE A 527 6.27 8.75 -18.80
CA ILE A 527 7.08 7.82 -19.58
C ILE A 527 8.03 8.61 -20.48
N LYS A 528 9.32 8.31 -20.38
CA LYS A 528 10.36 8.87 -21.26
C LYS A 528 10.23 8.17 -22.62
N ARG A 529 9.99 8.97 -23.67
CA ARG A 529 9.97 8.52 -25.06
C ARG A 529 11.35 8.39 -25.63
#